data_e6385cf0670dbf076599302c5276f3a2
#
_entry.id   e6385cf0670dbf076599302c5276f3a2
#
_cell.length_a   1.000
_cell.length_b   1.000
_cell.length_c   1.000
_cell.angle_alpha   90.00
_cell.angle_beta   90.00
_cell.angle_gamma   90.00
#
_symmetry.space_group_name_H-M   'P 1'
#
loop_
_entity.id
_entity.type
_entity.pdbx_description
1 polymer ?
#
loop_
_entity_poly.entity_id
_entity_poly.type
_entity_poly.pdbx_seq_one_letter_code
_entity_poly.pdbx_strand_id
1 'polypeptide(L)'
;MTKTARRRWSREFDSEVDGIAMGAAGPVLAHLYDPPAGDRWIDAAIPGKLAALDRNSGEILWTSPCEVGYGRGFGAGFGRKNDAVVLGPSTQGHRIVRMSLDSGELVAAGAIPTFDESLVAPDVCIVLGIRRITGYDSESLREIWNYGRDGERYHHVARCGERVFVVYSVIATKKRGVIVLSVKKGQFQGLLVMPKQPAIHDVTADERGVTVLLDDLEAALPRETLLAYLSQTVHGDALGRGPSLVVFDPGADDEAAPLWFEKLRLSDPDEVGEIATCADSGKLYLVRGALLEVRDALTGRALGDWAVPGLDERVGWTVAQGAGLLAEETRVSMFELPA
;
A
#
# COMPACT_ATOMS: atom_id res chain seq x y z
N MET A 1 10.69 25.97 0.88
CA MET A 1 10.09 26.33 2.20
C MET A 1 9.07 25.24 2.52
N THR A 2 9.35 24.41 3.51
CA THR A 2 8.46 23.31 3.92
C THR A 2 7.21 23.90 4.56
N LYS A 3 6.04 23.48 4.11
CA LYS A 3 4.75 23.87 4.69
C LYS A 3 4.38 22.85 5.79
N THR A 4 3.50 23.21 6.71
CA THR A 4 2.92 22.28 7.67
C THR A 4 1.54 21.86 7.19
N ALA A 5 1.28 20.56 7.14
CA ALA A 5 -0.04 20.02 6.80
C ALA A 5 -1.04 20.41 7.89
N ARG A 6 -2.23 20.83 7.48
CA ARG A 6 -3.29 21.23 8.40
C ARG A 6 -4.04 19.99 8.88
N ARG A 7 -3.99 19.74 10.20
CA ARG A 7 -4.80 18.71 10.83
C ARG A 7 -6.28 19.14 10.85
N ARG A 8 -7.16 18.29 10.31
CA ARG A 8 -8.62 18.48 10.38
C ARG A 8 -9.16 18.05 11.74
N TRP A 9 -8.79 16.84 12.15
CA TRP A 9 -9.16 16.27 13.44
C TRP A 9 -8.15 15.22 13.89
N SER A 10 -8.26 14.82 15.15
CA SER A 10 -7.49 13.74 15.75
C SER A 10 -8.40 13.00 16.75
N ARG A 11 -8.30 11.68 16.76
CA ARG A 11 -9.06 10.81 17.67
C ARG A 11 -8.12 9.87 18.39
N GLU A 12 -8.17 9.90 19.72
CA GLU A 12 -7.49 8.95 20.59
C GLU A 12 -8.39 7.75 20.87
N PHE A 13 -7.78 6.58 21.07
CA PHE A 13 -8.42 5.32 21.44
C PHE A 13 -7.77 4.78 22.72
N ASP A 14 -8.56 4.01 23.50
CA ASP A 14 -8.03 3.24 24.63
C ASP A 14 -7.30 1.96 24.18
N SER A 15 -7.44 1.58 22.92
CA SER A 15 -6.82 0.42 22.26
C SER A 15 -5.74 0.87 21.29
N GLU A 16 -4.79 0.00 20.96
CA GLU A 16 -3.80 0.26 19.93
C GLU A 16 -4.39 0.14 18.53
N VAL A 17 -3.88 0.96 17.61
CA VAL A 17 -4.28 0.98 16.19
C VAL A 17 -3.32 0.08 15.40
N ASP A 18 -3.86 -0.93 14.74
CA ASP A 18 -3.08 -1.85 13.87
C ASP A 18 -3.15 -1.44 12.39
N GLY A 19 -4.26 -0.84 11.97
CA GLY A 19 -4.44 -0.47 10.58
C GLY A 19 -5.57 0.52 10.36
N ILE A 20 -5.51 1.15 9.21
CA ILE A 20 -6.50 2.16 8.80
C ILE A 20 -6.90 1.96 7.34
N ALA A 21 -8.12 2.36 7.00
CA ALA A 21 -8.56 2.44 5.62
C ALA A 21 -9.40 3.70 5.38
N MET A 22 -9.21 4.30 4.21
CA MET A 22 -9.96 5.47 3.77
C MET A 22 -10.33 5.31 2.29
N GLY A 23 -11.62 5.34 2.02
CA GLY A 23 -12.14 5.34 0.65
C GLY A 23 -12.24 6.74 0.05
N ALA A 24 -12.70 6.83 -1.19
CA ALA A 24 -12.99 8.10 -1.84
C ALA A 24 -14.12 8.88 -1.12
N ALA A 25 -15.07 8.17 -0.53
CA ALA A 25 -16.19 8.72 0.24
C ALA A 25 -16.51 7.80 1.41
N GLY A 26 -17.46 8.22 2.29
CA GLY A 26 -17.89 7.44 3.45
C GLY A 26 -16.96 7.60 4.66
N PRO A 27 -17.14 6.75 5.67
CA PRO A 27 -16.38 6.80 6.90
C PRO A 27 -14.91 6.44 6.70
N VAL A 28 -14.12 6.69 7.73
CA VAL A 28 -12.77 6.16 7.89
C VAL A 28 -12.86 4.93 8.77
N LEU A 29 -12.06 3.91 8.48
CA LEU A 29 -11.96 2.70 9.29
C LEU A 29 -10.65 2.70 10.07
N ALA A 30 -10.73 2.32 11.35
CA ALA A 30 -9.58 2.03 12.20
C ALA A 30 -9.74 0.62 12.77
N HIS A 31 -8.73 -0.23 12.57
CA HIS A 31 -8.65 -1.53 13.22
C HIS A 31 -7.88 -1.38 14.51
N LEU A 32 -8.46 -1.87 15.58
CA LEU A 32 -8.01 -1.71 16.94
C LEU A 32 -7.79 -3.06 17.61
N TYR A 33 -6.82 -3.14 18.51
CA TYR A 33 -6.62 -4.31 19.36
C TYR A 33 -6.17 -3.88 20.75
N ASP A 34 -6.43 -4.74 21.75
CA ASP A 34 -5.95 -4.54 23.10
C ASP A 34 -4.71 -5.42 23.30
N PRO A 35 -3.50 -4.84 23.51
CA PRO A 35 -2.31 -5.64 23.71
C PRO A 35 -2.45 -6.52 24.95
N PRO A 36 -1.93 -7.76 24.93
CA PRO A 36 -2.02 -8.66 26.09
C PRO A 36 -1.23 -8.07 27.27
N ALA A 37 -1.74 -8.23 28.47
CA ALA A 37 -1.06 -7.82 29.67
C ALA A 37 0.25 -8.63 29.84
N GLY A 38 1.40 -7.94 29.87
CA GLY A 38 2.75 -8.50 30.03
C GLY A 38 3.41 -8.88 28.70
N ASP A 39 4.71 -9.27 28.76
CA ASP A 39 5.57 -9.57 27.60
C ASP A 39 5.21 -10.87 26.83
N ARG A 40 4.04 -11.41 27.04
CA ARG A 40 3.61 -12.63 26.36
C ARG A 40 2.89 -12.33 25.06
N TRP A 41 3.64 -12.03 24.01
CA TRP A 41 3.18 -12.19 22.65
C TRP A 41 3.01 -13.69 22.39
N ILE A 42 1.78 -14.17 22.53
CA ILE A 42 1.44 -15.55 22.22
C ILE A 42 1.27 -15.64 20.70
N ASP A 43 1.64 -16.77 20.10
CA ASP A 43 1.41 -17.06 18.67
C ASP A 43 -0.09 -17.09 18.26
N ALA A 44 -0.99 -16.77 19.17
CA ALA A 44 -2.43 -16.68 18.91
C ALA A 44 -2.82 -15.26 18.56
N ALA A 45 -3.63 -15.11 17.51
CA ALA A 45 -4.17 -13.83 17.12
C ALA A 45 -4.94 -13.16 18.28
N ILE A 46 -4.61 -11.92 18.55
CA ILE A 46 -5.29 -11.11 19.55
C ILE A 46 -6.61 -10.63 18.94
N PRO A 47 -7.76 -10.76 19.64
CA PRO A 47 -9.03 -10.29 19.12
C PRO A 47 -8.99 -8.80 18.77
N GLY A 48 -9.55 -8.45 17.62
CA GLY A 48 -9.63 -7.09 17.14
C GLY A 48 -10.99 -6.44 17.30
N LYS A 49 -11.03 -5.15 17.07
CA LYS A 49 -12.22 -4.33 16.94
C LYS A 49 -12.09 -3.49 15.68
N LEU A 50 -13.19 -3.22 15.02
CA LEU A 50 -13.23 -2.26 13.92
C LEU A 50 -14.04 -1.04 14.38
N ALA A 51 -13.48 0.15 14.20
CA ALA A 51 -14.16 1.41 14.43
C ALA A 51 -14.39 2.11 13.09
N ALA A 52 -15.59 2.67 12.90
CA ALA A 52 -15.85 3.62 11.82
C ALA A 52 -15.93 5.02 12.41
N LEU A 53 -15.25 5.97 11.74
CA LEU A 53 -15.25 7.37 12.15
C LEU A 53 -15.84 8.23 11.04
N ASP A 54 -16.58 9.25 11.44
CA ASP A 54 -17.00 10.28 10.50
C ASP A 54 -15.79 10.98 9.89
N ARG A 55 -15.74 11.01 8.57
CA ARG A 55 -14.60 11.55 7.81
C ARG A 55 -14.32 13.03 8.10
N ASN A 56 -15.33 13.80 8.44
CA ASN A 56 -15.20 15.25 8.60
C ASN A 56 -14.85 15.65 10.04
N SER A 57 -15.43 14.97 11.03
CA SER A 57 -15.30 15.31 12.44
C SER A 57 -14.37 14.39 13.23
N GLY A 58 -14.11 13.15 12.73
CA GLY A 58 -13.42 12.11 13.47
C GLY A 58 -14.25 11.53 14.63
N GLU A 59 -15.56 11.79 14.68
CA GLU A 59 -16.44 11.18 15.66
C GLU A 59 -16.62 9.69 15.37
N ILE A 60 -16.61 8.87 16.42
CA ILE A 60 -16.84 7.44 16.30
C ILE A 60 -18.32 7.22 15.99
N LEU A 61 -18.61 6.67 14.80
CA LEU A 61 -19.96 6.29 14.38
C LEU A 61 -20.38 4.98 15.06
N TRP A 62 -19.48 4.02 15.09
CA TRP A 62 -19.62 2.76 15.79
C TRP A 62 -18.26 2.11 16.04
N THR A 63 -18.20 1.20 17.01
CA THR A 63 -17.10 0.26 17.24
C THR A 63 -17.69 -1.11 17.47
N SER A 64 -17.19 -2.12 16.75
CA SER A 64 -17.68 -3.49 16.83
C SER A 64 -16.55 -4.49 16.96
N PRO A 65 -16.73 -5.59 17.71
CA PRO A 65 -15.81 -6.70 17.69
C PRO A 65 -15.59 -7.18 16.24
N CYS A 66 -14.35 -7.48 15.87
CA CYS A 66 -13.97 -8.01 14.58
C CYS A 66 -13.34 -9.39 14.77
N GLU A 67 -13.73 -10.37 13.92
CA GLU A 67 -13.13 -11.71 13.95
C GLU A 67 -11.67 -11.70 13.49
N VAL A 68 -11.25 -10.64 12.79
CA VAL A 68 -9.85 -10.37 12.46
C VAL A 68 -9.21 -9.64 13.63
N GLY A 69 -8.05 -10.10 14.05
CA GLY A 69 -7.27 -9.55 15.14
C GLY A 69 -5.89 -9.09 14.71
N TYR A 70 -5.07 -8.72 15.68
CA TYR A 70 -3.68 -8.32 15.46
C TYR A 70 -2.82 -9.53 15.13
N GLY A 71 -1.88 -9.36 14.19
CA GLY A 71 -0.89 -10.36 13.80
C GLY A 71 -0.41 -10.18 12.37
N ARG A 72 0.35 -11.15 11.88
CA ARG A 72 0.95 -11.09 10.55
C ARG A 72 -0.12 -11.12 9.45
N GLY A 73 -0.04 -10.17 8.56
CA GLY A 73 -0.98 -9.99 7.46
C GLY A 73 -2.27 -9.32 7.93
N PHE A 74 -2.49 -8.12 7.50
CA PHE A 74 -3.70 -7.34 7.75
C PHE A 74 -4.07 -6.58 6.48
N GLY A 75 -5.36 -6.36 6.28
CA GLY A 75 -5.87 -5.49 5.24
C GLY A 75 -7.29 -5.05 5.53
N ALA A 76 -7.60 -3.82 5.22
CA ALA A 76 -8.94 -3.28 5.33
C ALA A 76 -9.27 -2.38 4.15
N GLY A 77 -10.54 -2.29 3.82
CA GLY A 77 -11.04 -1.43 2.75
C GLY A 77 -12.55 -1.50 2.62
N PHE A 78 -13.05 -1.05 1.49
CA PHE A 78 -14.47 -0.87 1.25
C PHE A 78 -14.96 -1.80 0.16
N GLY A 79 -16.05 -2.52 0.44
CA GLY A 79 -16.76 -3.36 -0.52
C GLY A 79 -17.79 -2.57 -1.36
N ARG A 80 -18.47 -3.26 -2.29
CA ARG A 80 -19.46 -2.64 -3.20
C ARG A 80 -20.77 -2.22 -2.52
N LYS A 81 -21.17 -2.91 -1.47
CA LYS A 81 -22.52 -2.77 -0.85
C LYS A 81 -22.50 -1.97 0.46
N ASN A 82 -21.74 -0.89 0.50
CA ASN A 82 -21.60 -0.11 1.74
C ASN A 82 -21.09 -0.97 2.91
N ASP A 83 -20.14 -1.85 2.62
CA ASP A 83 -19.53 -2.75 3.58
C ASP A 83 -18.05 -2.41 3.77
N ALA A 84 -17.55 -2.62 4.99
CA ALA A 84 -16.14 -2.76 5.27
C ALA A 84 -15.72 -4.21 5.00
N VAL A 85 -14.58 -4.40 4.34
CA VAL A 85 -13.94 -5.71 4.21
C VAL A 85 -12.62 -5.69 4.94
N VAL A 86 -12.42 -6.66 5.85
CA VAL A 86 -11.23 -6.77 6.68
C VAL A 86 -10.64 -8.17 6.54
N LEU A 87 -9.34 -8.25 6.37
CA LEU A 87 -8.60 -9.51 6.24
C LEU A 87 -7.48 -9.54 7.29
N GLY A 88 -7.22 -10.72 7.84
CA GLY A 88 -6.10 -10.88 8.74
C GLY A 88 -6.18 -12.13 9.60
N PRO A 89 -5.29 -12.24 10.60
CA PRO A 89 -5.26 -13.37 11.51
C PRO A 89 -6.48 -13.42 12.42
N SER A 90 -6.84 -14.62 12.83
CA SER A 90 -7.87 -14.88 13.84
C SER A 90 -7.46 -16.07 14.70
N THR A 91 -8.20 -16.34 15.76
CA THR A 91 -7.97 -17.52 16.61
C THR A 91 -8.11 -18.85 15.87
N GLN A 92 -8.67 -18.85 14.67
CA GLN A 92 -8.90 -20.04 13.82
C GLN A 92 -8.11 -20.02 12.50
N GLY A 93 -7.04 -19.24 12.42
CA GLY A 93 -6.28 -18.99 11.19
C GLY A 93 -6.67 -17.63 10.56
N HIS A 94 -6.30 -17.40 9.30
CA HIS A 94 -6.64 -16.13 8.64
C HIS A 94 -8.08 -16.13 8.14
N ARG A 95 -8.70 -14.96 8.23
CA ARG A 95 -10.09 -14.75 7.80
C ARG A 95 -10.24 -13.52 6.93
N ILE A 96 -11.29 -13.54 6.13
CA ILE A 96 -11.86 -12.40 5.45
C ILE A 96 -13.25 -12.19 6.01
N VAL A 97 -13.55 -10.97 6.46
CA VAL A 97 -14.84 -10.59 7.06
C VAL A 97 -15.42 -9.39 6.34
N ARG A 98 -16.73 -9.36 6.24
CA ARG A 98 -17.50 -8.24 5.72
C ARG A 98 -18.41 -7.72 6.80
N MET A 99 -18.34 -6.42 7.08
CA MET A 99 -19.11 -5.74 8.11
C MET A 99 -19.89 -4.58 7.50
N SER A 100 -21.11 -4.36 7.95
CA SER A 100 -21.93 -3.22 7.54
C SER A 100 -21.27 -1.91 7.94
N LEU A 101 -21.11 -0.96 7.00
CA LEU A 101 -20.62 0.38 7.32
C LEU A 101 -21.62 1.21 8.12
N ASP A 102 -22.90 0.90 8.06
CA ASP A 102 -23.94 1.64 8.78
C ASP A 102 -24.03 1.24 10.26
N SER A 103 -23.77 -0.03 10.59
CA SER A 103 -24.00 -0.55 11.96
C SER A 103 -22.78 -1.23 12.59
N GLY A 104 -21.77 -1.59 11.81
CA GLY A 104 -20.65 -2.40 12.27
C GLY A 104 -21.00 -3.88 12.50
N GLU A 105 -22.18 -4.33 12.08
CA GLU A 105 -22.58 -5.73 12.22
C GLU A 105 -21.86 -6.64 11.22
N LEU A 106 -21.53 -7.85 11.66
CA LEU A 106 -20.97 -8.89 10.80
C LEU A 106 -21.97 -9.32 9.74
N VAL A 107 -21.64 -9.15 8.46
CA VAL A 107 -22.48 -9.55 7.32
C VAL A 107 -22.08 -10.93 6.81
N ALA A 108 -20.78 -11.19 6.69
CA ALA A 108 -20.25 -12.46 6.22
C ALA A 108 -18.81 -12.66 6.70
N ALA A 109 -18.40 -13.92 6.80
CA ALA A 109 -17.01 -14.26 7.09
C ALA A 109 -16.61 -15.54 6.34
N GLY A 110 -15.32 -15.64 6.00
CA GLY A 110 -14.72 -16.79 5.34
C GLY A 110 -13.30 -17.06 5.84
N ALA A 111 -12.87 -18.33 5.78
CA ALA A 111 -11.49 -18.69 6.03
C ALA A 111 -10.64 -18.44 4.76
N ILE A 112 -9.42 -17.95 4.93
CA ILE A 112 -8.45 -17.75 3.85
C ILE A 112 -7.09 -18.29 4.28
N PRO A 113 -6.19 -18.63 3.33
CA PRO A 113 -4.82 -18.99 3.65
C PRO A 113 -4.08 -17.84 4.33
N THR A 114 -3.04 -18.17 5.07
CA THR A 114 -2.10 -17.18 5.62
C THR A 114 -1.48 -16.35 4.49
N PHE A 115 -1.40 -15.06 4.69
CA PHE A 115 -0.83 -14.12 3.75
C PHE A 115 0.06 -13.09 4.48
N ASP A 116 0.91 -12.42 3.72
CA ASP A 116 1.83 -11.40 4.22
C ASP A 116 1.33 -9.98 3.92
N GLU A 117 0.66 -9.80 2.78
CA GLU A 117 0.18 -8.50 2.31
C GLU A 117 -1.13 -8.65 1.56
N SER A 118 -1.92 -7.59 1.52
CA SER A 118 -3.21 -7.60 0.84
C SER A 118 -3.58 -6.24 0.26
N LEU A 119 -4.49 -6.28 -0.70
CA LEU A 119 -5.14 -5.11 -1.26
C LEU A 119 -6.64 -5.34 -1.25
N VAL A 120 -7.38 -4.42 -0.64
CA VAL A 120 -8.84 -4.44 -0.61
C VAL A 120 -9.38 -3.36 -1.54
N ALA A 121 -10.13 -3.79 -2.53
CA ALA A 121 -10.83 -2.90 -3.47
C ALA A 121 -12.31 -3.26 -3.52
N PRO A 122 -13.19 -2.38 -4.04
CA PRO A 122 -14.64 -2.59 -3.97
C PRO A 122 -15.13 -3.90 -4.59
N ASP A 123 -14.43 -4.43 -5.58
CA ASP A 123 -14.83 -5.63 -6.33
C ASP A 123 -13.97 -6.87 -6.04
N VAL A 124 -12.79 -6.68 -5.48
CA VAL A 124 -11.85 -7.77 -5.24
C VAL A 124 -10.99 -7.51 -4.01
N CYS A 125 -10.73 -8.57 -3.26
CA CYS A 125 -9.69 -8.59 -2.25
C CYS A 125 -8.57 -9.49 -2.76
N ILE A 126 -7.35 -8.97 -2.79
CA ILE A 126 -6.17 -9.69 -3.26
C ILE A 126 -5.27 -9.95 -2.07
N VAL A 127 -4.86 -11.19 -1.87
CA VAL A 127 -3.94 -11.58 -0.80
C VAL A 127 -2.67 -12.17 -1.41
N LEU A 128 -1.53 -11.76 -0.88
CA LEU A 128 -0.22 -12.26 -1.24
C LEU A 128 0.24 -13.26 -0.18
N GLY A 129 0.12 -14.53 -0.46
CA GLY A 129 0.79 -15.57 0.29
C GLY A 129 2.22 -15.77 -0.23
N ILE A 130 3.04 -16.54 0.49
CA ILE A 130 4.46 -16.74 0.17
C ILE A 130 4.69 -17.19 -1.28
N ARG A 131 3.81 -18.04 -1.84
CA ARG A 131 3.96 -18.63 -3.18
C ARG A 131 2.72 -18.50 -4.06
N ARG A 132 1.74 -17.74 -3.63
CA ARG A 132 0.46 -17.64 -4.31
C ARG A 132 -0.15 -16.26 -4.11
N ILE A 133 -0.72 -15.76 -5.17
CA ILE A 133 -1.61 -14.60 -5.16
C ILE A 133 -3.03 -15.13 -5.32
N THR A 134 -3.94 -14.70 -4.47
CA THR A 134 -5.34 -15.14 -4.54
C THR A 134 -6.26 -13.94 -4.57
N GLY A 135 -7.19 -13.92 -5.50
CA GLY A 135 -8.27 -12.95 -5.59
C GLY A 135 -9.57 -13.53 -5.04
N TYR A 136 -10.21 -12.77 -4.17
CA TYR A 136 -11.52 -13.06 -3.61
C TYR A 136 -12.52 -12.01 -4.07
N ASP A 137 -13.71 -12.42 -4.44
CA ASP A 137 -14.81 -11.50 -4.66
C ASP A 137 -15.21 -10.83 -3.33
N SER A 138 -15.21 -9.51 -3.29
CA SER A 138 -15.42 -8.73 -2.07
C SER A 138 -16.83 -8.88 -1.48
N GLU A 139 -17.82 -9.28 -2.28
CA GLU A 139 -19.21 -9.45 -1.85
C GLU A 139 -19.48 -10.85 -1.33
N SER A 140 -19.12 -11.89 -2.11
CA SER A 140 -19.37 -13.30 -1.75
C SER A 140 -18.27 -13.89 -0.86
N LEU A 141 -17.12 -13.22 -0.73
CA LEU A 141 -15.91 -13.67 -0.05
C LEU A 141 -15.35 -15.00 -0.58
N ARG A 142 -15.73 -15.40 -1.81
CA ARG A 142 -15.26 -16.62 -2.46
C ARG A 142 -14.02 -16.36 -3.29
N GLU A 143 -13.11 -17.32 -3.31
CA GLU A 143 -12.00 -17.33 -4.25
C GLU A 143 -12.54 -17.29 -5.69
N ILE A 144 -12.06 -16.34 -6.50
CA ILE A 144 -12.44 -16.20 -7.91
C ILE A 144 -11.30 -16.58 -8.85
N TRP A 145 -10.06 -16.43 -8.37
CA TRP A 145 -8.86 -16.85 -9.10
C TRP A 145 -7.67 -17.00 -8.16
N ASN A 146 -6.68 -17.73 -8.63
CA ASN A 146 -5.36 -17.76 -8.01
C ASN A 146 -4.27 -17.78 -9.08
N TYR A 147 -3.09 -17.28 -8.71
CA TYR A 147 -1.90 -17.26 -9.53
C TYR A 147 -0.69 -17.68 -8.69
N GLY A 148 0.22 -18.44 -9.29
CA GLY A 148 1.47 -18.81 -8.67
C GLY A 148 2.36 -19.56 -9.64
N ARG A 149 3.68 -19.36 -9.52
CA ARG A 149 4.70 -20.11 -10.27
C ARG A 149 5.71 -20.69 -9.30
N ASP A 150 6.25 -21.85 -9.66
CA ASP A 150 7.23 -22.54 -8.83
C ASP A 150 8.49 -21.68 -8.65
N GLY A 151 8.93 -21.58 -7.39
CA GLY A 151 10.11 -20.82 -7.02
C GLY A 151 9.91 -19.30 -6.89
N GLU A 152 8.74 -18.77 -7.23
CA GLU A 152 8.41 -17.36 -7.03
C GLU A 152 7.90 -17.09 -5.62
N ARG A 153 8.21 -15.88 -5.13
CA ARG A 153 7.63 -15.26 -3.94
C ARG A 153 7.05 -13.92 -4.33
N TYR A 154 5.95 -13.55 -3.71
CA TYR A 154 5.21 -12.33 -4.01
C TYR A 154 5.26 -11.37 -2.83
N HIS A 155 5.47 -10.10 -3.17
CA HIS A 155 5.57 -8.98 -2.23
C HIS A 155 4.74 -7.85 -2.82
N HIS A 156 4.47 -6.80 -2.13
CA HIS A 156 3.84 -5.56 -2.56
C HIS A 156 2.84 -5.67 -3.72
N VAL A 157 1.65 -5.15 -3.53
CA VAL A 157 0.58 -5.20 -4.52
C VAL A 157 -0.04 -3.81 -4.71
N ALA A 158 -0.22 -3.44 -5.98
CA ALA A 158 -0.95 -2.24 -6.36
C ALA A 158 -1.97 -2.56 -7.44
N ARG A 159 -2.97 -1.70 -7.58
CA ARG A 159 -4.00 -1.83 -8.60
C ARG A 159 -4.23 -0.52 -9.34
N CYS A 160 -4.38 -0.63 -10.66
CA CYS A 160 -4.92 0.42 -11.50
C CYS A 160 -5.98 -0.17 -12.44
N GLY A 161 -7.22 0.27 -12.31
CA GLY A 161 -8.32 -0.21 -13.11
C GLY A 161 -8.48 -1.73 -13.09
N GLU A 162 -8.36 -2.38 -14.23
CA GLU A 162 -8.48 -3.84 -14.42
C GLU A 162 -7.15 -4.59 -14.28
N ARG A 163 -6.05 -3.91 -13.89
CA ARG A 163 -4.71 -4.47 -13.76
C ARG A 163 -4.25 -4.49 -12.30
N VAL A 164 -3.57 -5.55 -11.95
CA VAL A 164 -2.89 -5.75 -10.65
C VAL A 164 -1.40 -5.86 -10.91
N PHE A 165 -0.64 -5.09 -10.20
CA PHE A 165 0.82 -5.06 -10.25
C PHE A 165 1.36 -5.70 -8.98
N VAL A 166 2.16 -6.75 -9.13
CA VAL A 166 2.71 -7.49 -7.98
C VAL A 166 4.21 -7.64 -8.14
N VAL A 167 4.93 -7.23 -7.13
CA VAL A 167 6.36 -7.48 -7.03
C VAL A 167 6.61 -8.97 -6.80
N TYR A 168 7.48 -9.58 -7.60
CA TYR A 168 7.90 -10.97 -7.42
C TYR A 168 9.40 -11.10 -7.26
N SER A 169 9.82 -12.18 -6.62
CA SER A 169 11.22 -12.59 -6.53
C SER A 169 11.35 -14.09 -6.74
N VAL A 170 12.39 -14.53 -7.45
CA VAL A 170 12.74 -15.95 -7.66
C VAL A 170 13.99 -16.27 -6.84
N ILE A 171 13.85 -17.11 -5.83
CA ILE A 171 14.92 -17.39 -4.85
C ILE A 171 16.15 -17.97 -5.55
N ALA A 172 15.97 -18.97 -6.41
CA ALA A 172 17.06 -19.72 -7.04
C ALA A 172 17.91 -18.84 -7.97
N THR A 173 17.30 -17.89 -8.68
CA THR A 173 17.97 -17.05 -9.69
C THR A 173 18.17 -15.61 -9.25
N LYS A 174 17.66 -15.24 -8.08
CA LYS A 174 17.60 -13.86 -7.58
C LYS A 174 16.88 -12.89 -8.52
N LYS A 175 16.11 -13.41 -9.48
CA LYS A 175 15.30 -12.59 -10.39
C LYS A 175 14.20 -11.86 -9.60
N ARG A 176 13.99 -10.60 -9.96
CA ARG A 176 12.94 -9.74 -9.38
C ARG A 176 12.28 -8.94 -10.48
N GLY A 177 11.07 -8.49 -10.24
CA GLY A 177 10.34 -7.64 -11.18
C GLY A 177 8.91 -7.43 -10.73
N VAL A 178 8.12 -6.84 -11.60
CA VAL A 178 6.69 -6.61 -11.36
C VAL A 178 5.90 -7.36 -12.43
N ILE A 179 5.09 -8.32 -11.99
CA ILE A 179 4.11 -8.99 -12.87
C ILE A 179 2.83 -8.17 -12.95
N VAL A 180 2.18 -8.25 -14.10
CA VAL A 180 0.88 -7.64 -14.35
C VAL A 180 -0.15 -8.75 -14.51
N LEU A 181 -1.21 -8.69 -13.70
CA LEU A 181 -2.32 -9.65 -13.73
C LEU A 181 -3.63 -8.94 -14.03
N SER A 182 -4.58 -9.66 -14.62
CA SER A 182 -5.97 -9.21 -14.74
C SER A 182 -6.69 -9.30 -13.39
N VAL A 183 -7.33 -8.22 -12.96
CA VAL A 183 -8.15 -8.19 -11.73
C VAL A 183 -9.22 -9.29 -11.74
N LYS A 184 -9.94 -9.46 -12.85
CA LYS A 184 -11.09 -10.39 -12.94
C LYS A 184 -10.74 -11.86 -12.97
N LYS A 185 -9.58 -12.21 -13.54
CA LYS A 185 -9.23 -13.60 -13.82
C LYS A 185 -7.89 -14.04 -13.21
N GLY A 186 -7.12 -13.13 -12.60
CA GLY A 186 -5.74 -13.42 -12.17
C GLY A 186 -4.82 -13.85 -13.32
N GLN A 187 -5.25 -13.64 -14.56
CA GLN A 187 -4.50 -14.05 -15.73
C GLN A 187 -3.28 -13.16 -15.92
N PHE A 188 -2.13 -13.77 -16.14
CA PHE A 188 -0.90 -13.09 -16.48
C PHE A 188 -1.08 -12.27 -17.78
N GLN A 189 -0.73 -10.99 -17.72
CA GLN A 189 -0.84 -10.05 -18.83
C GLN A 189 0.54 -9.55 -19.32
N GLY A 190 1.57 -9.62 -18.47
CA GLY A 190 2.91 -9.16 -18.84
C GLY A 190 3.78 -8.91 -17.61
N LEU A 191 4.94 -8.32 -17.89
CA LEU A 191 5.92 -7.89 -16.89
C LEU A 191 6.25 -6.41 -17.11
N LEU A 192 6.44 -5.64 -16.04
CA LEU A 192 7.22 -4.41 -16.15
C LEU A 192 8.69 -4.82 -16.17
N VAL A 193 9.32 -4.73 -17.35
CA VAL A 193 10.67 -5.24 -17.54
C VAL A 193 11.70 -4.27 -16.98
N MET A 194 12.52 -4.77 -16.07
CA MET A 194 13.68 -4.07 -15.53
C MET A 194 14.94 -4.87 -15.92
N PRO A 195 15.81 -4.35 -16.80
CA PRO A 195 16.85 -5.13 -17.45
C PRO A 195 17.80 -5.91 -16.52
N LYS A 196 18.20 -5.29 -15.41
CA LYS A 196 19.13 -5.92 -14.44
C LYS A 196 18.48 -6.32 -13.12
N GLN A 197 17.15 -6.25 -13.04
CA GLN A 197 16.34 -6.76 -11.93
C GLN A 197 16.74 -6.21 -10.55
N PRO A 198 16.59 -4.90 -10.32
CA PRO A 198 16.93 -4.25 -9.04
C PRO A 198 16.13 -4.82 -7.87
N ALA A 199 16.57 -4.58 -6.64
CA ALA A 199 15.70 -4.81 -5.49
C ALA A 199 14.56 -3.79 -5.51
N ILE A 200 13.33 -4.28 -5.33
CA ILE A 200 12.12 -3.48 -5.32
C ILE A 200 11.63 -3.45 -3.89
N HIS A 201 11.35 -2.26 -3.39
CA HIS A 201 10.93 -1.99 -2.02
C HIS A 201 9.44 -1.72 -1.90
N ASP A 202 8.81 -1.18 -2.98
CA ASP A 202 7.38 -0.88 -2.97
C ASP A 202 6.86 -0.73 -4.40
N VAL A 203 5.55 -0.92 -4.57
CA VAL A 203 4.81 -0.59 -5.78
C VAL A 203 3.51 0.09 -5.39
N THR A 204 3.22 1.23 -6.01
CA THR A 204 1.93 1.91 -5.89
C THR A 204 1.42 2.31 -7.26
N ALA A 205 0.12 2.45 -7.41
CA ALA A 205 -0.48 2.78 -8.70
C ALA A 205 -1.76 3.62 -8.55
N ASP A 206 -1.96 4.51 -9.49
CA ASP A 206 -3.23 5.16 -9.74
C ASP A 206 -3.54 5.15 -11.25
N GLU A 207 -4.55 5.90 -11.66
CA GLU A 207 -4.96 5.98 -13.06
C GLU A 207 -3.92 6.61 -14.01
N ARG A 208 -2.90 7.30 -13.47
CA ARG A 208 -1.88 8.02 -14.24
C ARG A 208 -0.53 7.36 -14.27
N GLY A 209 -0.23 6.49 -13.30
CA GLY A 209 1.07 5.87 -13.25
C GLY A 209 1.17 4.69 -12.30
N VAL A 210 2.12 3.81 -12.62
CA VAL A 210 2.59 2.75 -11.72
C VAL A 210 3.98 3.13 -11.27
N THR A 211 4.11 3.43 -10.00
CA THR A 211 5.37 3.83 -9.37
C THR A 211 6.03 2.63 -8.71
N VAL A 212 7.28 2.41 -9.02
CA VAL A 212 8.12 1.37 -8.42
C VAL A 212 9.24 2.05 -7.64
N LEU A 213 9.34 1.79 -6.35
CA LEU A 213 10.46 2.18 -5.50
C LEU A 213 11.51 1.06 -5.52
N LEU A 214 12.74 1.39 -5.89
CA LEU A 214 13.83 0.43 -6.04
C LEU A 214 15.17 1.03 -5.59
N ASP A 215 16.21 0.20 -5.43
CA ASP A 215 17.51 0.62 -4.91
C ASP A 215 18.60 0.85 -5.97
N ASP A 216 18.33 0.57 -7.23
CA ASP A 216 19.32 0.69 -8.31
C ASP A 216 18.67 1.14 -9.63
N LEU A 217 18.73 2.45 -9.88
CA LEU A 217 18.15 3.05 -11.09
C LEU A 217 18.83 2.54 -12.37
N GLU A 218 20.14 2.30 -12.33
CA GLU A 218 20.88 1.78 -13.47
C GLU A 218 20.43 0.37 -13.86
N ALA A 219 20.04 -0.42 -12.86
CA ALA A 219 19.51 -1.74 -13.10
C ALA A 219 18.09 -1.75 -13.69
N ALA A 220 17.34 -0.70 -13.44
CA ALA A 220 15.93 -0.60 -13.85
C ALA A 220 15.74 -0.07 -15.27
N LEU A 221 16.67 0.74 -15.79
CA LEU A 221 16.49 1.45 -17.06
C LEU A 221 17.05 0.68 -18.26
N PRO A 222 16.37 0.72 -19.43
CA PRO A 222 16.95 0.31 -20.70
C PRO A 222 18.23 1.11 -21.00
N ARG A 223 19.21 0.45 -21.62
CA ARG A 223 20.54 1.04 -21.90
C ARG A 223 20.45 2.38 -22.65
N GLU A 224 19.57 2.50 -23.60
CA GLU A 224 19.39 3.73 -24.40
C GLU A 224 18.86 4.87 -23.54
N THR A 225 17.85 4.60 -22.72
CA THR A 225 17.30 5.56 -21.75
C THR A 225 18.34 6.02 -20.76
N LEU A 226 19.14 5.08 -20.25
CA LEU A 226 20.25 5.35 -19.35
C LEU A 226 21.31 6.25 -19.98
N LEU A 227 21.74 5.95 -21.21
CA LEU A 227 22.72 6.76 -21.94
C LEU A 227 22.20 8.17 -22.24
N ALA A 228 20.92 8.31 -22.62
CA ALA A 228 20.31 9.61 -22.83
C ALA A 228 20.29 10.45 -21.54
N TYR A 229 19.96 9.83 -20.40
CA TYR A 229 19.98 10.46 -19.09
C TYR A 229 21.39 10.92 -18.69
N LEU A 230 22.41 10.05 -18.85
CA LEU A 230 23.79 10.34 -18.54
C LEU A 230 24.36 11.49 -19.37
N SER A 231 23.95 11.60 -20.63
CA SER A 231 24.38 12.70 -21.52
C SER A 231 23.88 14.08 -21.09
N GLN A 232 22.80 14.11 -20.29
CA GLN A 232 22.16 15.35 -19.79
C GLN A 232 22.61 15.73 -18.37
N THR A 233 23.19 14.77 -17.62
CA THR A 233 23.67 15.01 -16.24
C THR A 233 25.16 15.35 -16.23
N VAL A 234 25.49 16.57 -15.80
CA VAL A 234 26.84 17.15 -15.80
C VAL A 234 27.77 16.54 -14.73
N HIS A 235 27.26 15.75 -13.79
CA HIS A 235 28.02 15.18 -12.68
C HIS A 235 27.75 13.69 -12.50
N GLY A 236 28.81 12.88 -12.47
CA GLY A 236 28.81 11.44 -12.35
C GLY A 236 28.24 10.83 -11.06
N ASP A 237 27.70 11.66 -10.14
CA ASP A 237 27.08 11.21 -8.89
C ASP A 237 25.66 10.64 -9.06
N ALA A 238 25.10 10.70 -10.28
CA ALA A 238 23.71 10.35 -10.52
C ALA A 238 23.41 8.84 -10.51
N LEU A 239 24.44 7.96 -10.61
CA LEU A 239 24.27 6.55 -10.87
C LEU A 239 24.73 5.61 -9.74
N GLY A 240 25.03 6.11 -8.56
CA GLY A 240 25.31 5.22 -7.43
C GLY A 240 24.06 4.43 -7.01
N ARG A 241 24.26 3.33 -6.28
CA ARG A 241 23.18 2.64 -5.57
C ARG A 241 22.44 3.60 -4.65
N GLY A 242 21.16 3.43 -4.52
CA GLY A 242 20.30 4.22 -3.63
C GLY A 242 18.86 4.22 -4.13
N PRO A 243 17.91 4.57 -3.25
CA PRO A 243 16.50 4.50 -3.58
C PRO A 243 16.18 5.41 -4.75
N SER A 244 15.38 4.86 -5.63
CA SER A 244 14.98 5.52 -6.88
C SER A 244 13.53 5.23 -7.17
N LEU A 245 12.88 6.17 -7.82
CA LEU A 245 11.53 6.03 -8.34
C LEU A 245 11.59 5.80 -9.84
N VAL A 246 10.81 4.85 -10.31
CA VAL A 246 10.57 4.65 -11.73
C VAL A 246 9.06 4.56 -11.93
N VAL A 247 8.53 5.38 -12.81
CA VAL A 247 7.09 5.44 -13.08
C VAL A 247 6.81 5.00 -14.49
N PHE A 248 5.87 4.08 -14.63
CA PHE A 248 5.42 3.52 -15.88
C PHE A 248 3.98 3.93 -16.17
N ASP A 249 3.61 3.94 -17.46
CA ASP A 249 2.22 4.02 -17.86
C ASP A 249 1.45 2.79 -17.33
N PRO A 250 0.24 2.95 -16.75
CA PRO A 250 -0.53 1.80 -16.27
C PRO A 250 -0.95 0.84 -17.37
N GLY A 251 -0.98 1.31 -18.61
CA GLY A 251 -1.23 0.53 -19.81
C GLY A 251 0.01 -0.11 -20.42
N ALA A 252 1.20 0.15 -19.87
CA ALA A 252 2.46 -0.32 -20.41
C ALA A 252 2.49 -1.84 -20.59
N ASP A 253 3.14 -2.29 -21.64
CA ASP A 253 3.48 -3.67 -21.95
C ASP A 253 4.98 -3.96 -21.63
N ASP A 254 5.41 -5.16 -21.96
CA ASP A 254 6.71 -5.72 -21.54
C ASP A 254 7.95 -4.90 -21.98
N GLU A 255 7.82 -3.97 -22.92
CA GLU A 255 8.95 -3.18 -23.46
C GLU A 255 8.80 -1.67 -23.24
N ALA A 256 7.80 -1.25 -22.47
CA ALA A 256 7.51 0.17 -22.30
C ALA A 256 8.63 0.90 -21.57
N ALA A 257 9.06 2.02 -22.12
CA ALA A 257 9.94 2.95 -21.44
C ALA A 257 9.20 3.60 -20.26
N PRO A 258 9.91 3.92 -19.15
CA PRO A 258 9.30 4.65 -18.05
C PRO A 258 8.87 6.05 -18.51
N LEU A 259 7.77 6.55 -17.95
CA LEU A 259 7.30 7.92 -18.14
C LEU A 259 8.33 8.91 -17.59
N TRP A 260 8.82 8.64 -16.41
CA TRP A 260 9.90 9.37 -15.77
C TRP A 260 10.57 8.50 -14.68
N PHE A 261 11.74 8.95 -14.23
CA PHE A 261 12.47 8.31 -13.15
C PHE A 261 13.34 9.32 -12.42
N GLU A 262 13.66 9.05 -11.17
CA GLU A 262 14.53 9.90 -10.36
C GLU A 262 15.22 9.10 -9.25
N LYS A 263 16.48 9.43 -8.99
CA LYS A 263 17.19 8.96 -7.81
C LYS A 263 16.82 9.84 -6.61
N LEU A 264 16.32 9.24 -5.54
CA LEU A 264 16.03 9.95 -4.31
C LEU A 264 17.32 10.27 -3.56
N ARG A 265 17.45 11.50 -3.09
CA ARG A 265 18.53 11.89 -2.20
C ARG A 265 18.11 11.61 -0.77
N LEU A 266 18.78 10.67 -0.12
CA LEU A 266 18.62 10.38 1.29
C LEU A 266 19.76 10.97 2.08
N SER A 267 19.48 11.38 3.31
CA SER A 267 20.50 11.82 4.27
C SER A 267 21.30 10.60 4.77
N ASP A 268 20.60 9.46 4.93
CA ASP A 268 21.16 8.19 5.35
C ASP A 268 20.70 7.08 4.40
N PRO A 269 21.60 6.20 3.90
CA PRO A 269 21.22 5.04 3.09
C PRO A 269 20.28 4.06 3.79
N ASP A 270 20.28 3.98 5.10
CA ASP A 270 19.43 3.09 5.89
C ASP A 270 17.96 3.57 5.95
N GLU A 271 17.68 4.84 5.57
CA GLU A 271 16.31 5.39 5.47
C GLU A 271 15.45 4.75 4.36
N VAL A 272 16.02 3.90 3.49
CA VAL A 272 15.26 3.28 2.38
C VAL A 272 14.05 2.48 2.87
N GLY A 273 14.21 1.76 3.98
CA GLY A 273 13.14 0.96 4.58
C GLY A 273 12.01 1.80 5.20
N GLU A 274 12.22 3.10 5.38
CA GLU A 274 11.25 4.02 5.96
C GLU A 274 10.45 4.81 4.92
N ILE A 275 10.83 4.69 3.64
CA ILE A 275 10.08 5.34 2.56
C ILE A 275 8.82 4.54 2.29
N ALA A 276 7.67 5.21 2.37
CA ALA A 276 6.40 4.67 1.92
C ALA A 276 5.88 5.48 0.73
N THR A 277 5.26 4.80 -0.22
CA THR A 277 4.65 5.44 -1.38
C THR A 277 3.14 5.28 -1.36
N CYS A 278 2.42 6.29 -1.84
CA CYS A 278 0.98 6.24 -2.02
C CYS A 278 0.61 7.08 -3.25
N ALA A 279 -0.31 6.61 -4.04
CA ALA A 279 -0.79 7.35 -5.21
C ALA A 279 -2.29 7.60 -5.11
N ASP A 280 -2.71 8.83 -5.41
CA ASP A 280 -4.12 9.22 -5.43
C ASP A 280 -4.36 10.40 -6.37
N SER A 281 -5.36 10.29 -7.21
CA SER A 281 -5.85 11.39 -8.05
C SER A 281 -4.75 12.07 -8.89
N GLY A 282 -3.83 11.28 -9.41
CA GLY A 282 -2.71 11.76 -10.22
C GLY A 282 -1.57 12.41 -9.46
N LYS A 283 -1.49 12.18 -8.16
CA LYS A 283 -0.38 12.60 -7.31
C LYS A 283 0.31 11.38 -6.70
N LEU A 284 1.62 11.48 -6.60
CA LEU A 284 2.46 10.57 -5.86
C LEU A 284 2.87 11.23 -4.55
N TYR A 285 2.64 10.55 -3.46
CA TYR A 285 2.98 10.94 -2.12
C TYR A 285 4.14 10.07 -1.62
N LEU A 286 5.22 10.70 -1.22
CA LEU A 286 6.41 10.05 -0.69
C LEU A 286 6.54 10.44 0.78
N VAL A 287 6.44 9.45 1.65
CA VAL A 287 6.65 9.63 3.09
C VAL A 287 8.10 9.33 3.42
N ARG A 288 8.79 10.28 4.03
CA ARG A 288 10.18 10.16 4.49
C ARG A 288 10.31 10.77 5.89
N GLY A 289 10.38 9.90 6.92
CA GLY A 289 10.31 10.37 8.30
C GLY A 289 9.07 11.25 8.53
N ALA A 290 9.26 12.44 9.06
CA ALA A 290 8.21 13.43 9.32
C ALA A 290 7.77 14.24 8.08
N LEU A 291 8.37 14.01 6.91
CA LEU A 291 8.12 14.76 5.68
C LEU A 291 7.27 13.99 4.69
N LEU A 292 6.30 14.68 4.11
CA LEU A 292 5.50 14.26 2.98
C LEU A 292 5.89 15.09 1.76
N GLU A 293 6.55 14.49 0.81
CA GLU A 293 6.81 15.06 -0.50
C GLU A 293 5.67 14.69 -1.46
N VAL A 294 5.17 15.68 -2.20
CA VAL A 294 4.07 15.46 -3.17
C VAL A 294 4.57 15.78 -4.56
N ARG A 295 4.31 14.87 -5.51
CA ARG A 295 4.68 14.98 -6.91
C ARG A 295 3.47 14.79 -7.82
N ASP A 296 3.53 15.38 -8.99
CA ASP A 296 2.66 15.01 -10.10
C ASP A 296 3.05 13.61 -10.61
N ALA A 297 2.11 12.68 -10.60
CA ALA A 297 2.39 11.28 -10.91
C ALA A 297 2.82 11.08 -12.37
N LEU A 298 2.34 11.92 -13.32
CA LEU A 298 2.64 11.77 -14.74
C LEU A 298 4.01 12.36 -15.12
N THR A 299 4.39 13.47 -14.49
CA THR A 299 5.59 14.24 -14.90
C THR A 299 6.75 14.17 -13.91
N GLY A 300 6.52 13.63 -12.71
CA GLY A 300 7.50 13.62 -11.61
C GLY A 300 7.76 14.99 -10.98
N ARG A 301 7.12 16.05 -11.46
CA ARG A 301 7.35 17.41 -10.98
C ARG A 301 6.96 17.53 -9.51
N ALA A 302 7.90 18.00 -8.68
CA ALA A 302 7.63 18.28 -7.28
C ALA A 302 6.55 19.37 -7.16
N LEU A 303 5.51 19.10 -6.39
CA LEU A 303 4.43 20.03 -6.07
C LEU A 303 4.69 20.72 -4.72
N GLY A 304 5.50 20.11 -3.86
CA GLY A 304 5.98 20.68 -2.61
C GLY A 304 6.23 19.64 -1.52
N ASP A 305 6.72 20.15 -0.38
CA ASP A 305 7.02 19.37 0.80
C ASP A 305 6.19 19.87 1.98
N TRP A 306 5.67 18.94 2.77
CA TRP A 306 4.86 19.21 3.96
C TRP A 306 5.41 18.45 5.15
N ALA A 307 5.56 19.14 6.27
CA ALA A 307 5.73 18.49 7.56
C ALA A 307 4.37 18.02 8.06
N VAL A 308 4.23 16.75 8.36
CA VAL A 308 3.02 16.15 8.93
C VAL A 308 3.35 15.69 10.35
N PRO A 309 2.79 16.35 11.37
CA PRO A 309 3.08 15.99 12.76
C PRO A 309 2.69 14.53 13.09
N GLY A 310 3.62 13.77 13.64
CA GLY A 310 3.46 12.36 14.00
C GLY A 310 3.74 11.37 12.86
N LEU A 311 4.10 11.84 11.67
CA LEU A 311 4.32 10.95 10.50
C LEU A 311 5.53 10.02 10.68
N ASP A 312 6.52 10.41 11.44
CA ASP A 312 7.69 9.61 11.83
C ASP A 312 7.38 8.51 12.86
N GLU A 313 6.29 8.67 13.62
CA GLU A 313 5.79 7.68 14.59
C GLU A 313 4.65 6.82 14.03
N ARG A 314 4.44 6.83 12.70
CA ARG A 314 3.32 6.16 12.05
C ARG A 314 3.36 4.65 12.18
N VAL A 315 2.22 4.07 12.50
CA VAL A 315 1.91 2.64 12.30
C VAL A 315 1.28 2.42 10.92
N GLY A 316 0.56 3.44 10.41
CA GLY A 316 -0.06 3.38 9.09
C GLY A 316 -0.29 4.76 8.48
N TRP A 317 -0.30 4.79 7.15
CA TRP A 317 -0.58 6.00 6.37
C TRP A 317 -1.36 5.64 5.11
N THR A 318 -2.37 6.43 4.79
CA THR A 318 -3.10 6.31 3.52
C THR A 318 -3.61 7.66 3.04
N VAL A 319 -3.88 7.77 1.75
CA VAL A 319 -4.34 8.99 1.09
C VAL A 319 -5.56 8.69 0.25
N ALA A 320 -6.56 9.55 0.30
CA ALA A 320 -7.68 9.54 -0.64
C ALA A 320 -8.30 10.92 -0.78
N GLN A 321 -8.51 11.36 -2.02
CA GLN A 321 -9.17 12.61 -2.39
C GLN A 321 -8.64 13.87 -1.68
N GLY A 322 -7.30 14.03 -1.70
CA GLY A 322 -6.65 15.19 -1.11
C GLY A 322 -6.68 15.23 0.41
N ALA A 323 -6.96 14.12 1.07
CA ALA A 323 -6.82 13.96 2.50
C ALA A 323 -5.82 12.85 2.83
N GLY A 324 -5.00 13.05 3.85
CA GLY A 324 -4.13 12.03 4.43
C GLY A 324 -4.68 11.55 5.76
N LEU A 325 -4.66 10.24 5.97
CA LEU A 325 -5.01 9.61 7.22
C LEU A 325 -3.75 8.98 7.81
N LEU A 326 -3.47 9.31 9.05
CA LEU A 326 -2.32 8.85 9.82
C LEU A 326 -2.80 8.03 11.01
N ALA A 327 -2.25 6.85 11.19
CA ALA A 327 -2.35 6.07 12.40
C ALA A 327 -1.03 6.12 13.18
N GLU A 328 -1.13 6.44 14.43
CA GLU A 328 -0.10 6.32 15.46
C GLU A 328 -0.57 5.23 16.44
N GLU A 329 0.24 4.85 17.41
CA GLU A 329 -0.03 3.71 18.29
C GLU A 329 -1.46 3.66 18.87
N THR A 330 -1.96 4.79 19.37
CA THR A 330 -3.33 4.88 19.95
C THR A 330 -4.18 5.96 19.31
N ARG A 331 -3.72 6.56 18.22
CA ARG A 331 -4.34 7.76 17.66
C ARG A 331 -4.51 7.68 16.14
N VAL A 332 -5.62 8.17 15.67
CA VAL A 332 -5.87 8.39 14.24
C VAL A 332 -6.08 9.88 13.98
N SER A 333 -5.36 10.42 13.02
CA SER A 333 -5.42 11.85 12.66
C SER A 333 -5.67 12.03 11.16
N MET A 334 -6.47 12.99 10.78
CA MET A 334 -6.72 13.36 9.40
C MET A 334 -6.12 14.73 9.08
N PHE A 335 -5.48 14.83 7.93
CA PHE A 335 -4.84 16.04 7.43
C PHE A 335 -5.40 16.46 6.08
N GLU A 336 -5.44 17.77 5.84
CA GLU A 336 -5.64 18.32 4.50
C GLU A 336 -4.32 18.23 3.74
N LEU A 337 -4.37 17.60 2.59
CA LEU A 337 -3.24 17.54 1.67
C LEU A 337 -3.40 18.58 0.56
N PRO A 338 -2.30 18.97 -0.10
CA PRO A 338 -2.35 19.96 -1.16
C PRO A 338 -3.25 19.49 -2.31
N ALA A 339 -4.08 20.40 -2.76
CA ALA A 339 -4.97 20.21 -3.92
C ALA A 339 -4.19 20.12 -5.23
#